data_69e3b49b0ce1a3587600cb776ecf8b68
#
_entry.id   69e3b49b0ce1a3587600cb776ecf8b68
#
_cell.length_a   1.000
_cell.length_b   1.000
_cell.length_c   1.000
_cell.angle_alpha   90.00
_cell.angle_beta   90.00
_cell.angle_gamma   90.00
#
_symmetry.space_group_name_H-M   'P 1'
#
loop_
_entity.id
_entity.type
_entity.pdbx_description
1 polymer ?
#
loop_
_entity_poly.entity_id
_entity_poly.type
_entity_poly.pdbx_seq_one_letter_code
_entity_poly.pdbx_strand_id
1 'polypeptide(L)'
;MKTHFAKAAIMLLLSLSLQAQKTTCPAELSMQKQGLQEVTAAVPGVLVELKYATADNFMGKNVYGCLTHAYLQKETVVKLKKAQEVLEKAHPGYHLLIYDAARPLSKQWELWNTLTQYTPEKRRTYVADPKEHSIHNYGSAVDLTVADEKGKPLEMGTKYDFFGEMAYPKEEARLLKAGKLSPKAIDNRLILRKAMKSAGFMPIEYEWWHFNAFSRKVAKEKFSVIP
;
A
#
# COMPACT_ATOMS: atom_id res chain seq x y z
N MET A 1 -38.26 -68.29 29.70
CA MET A 1 -38.30 -67.10 28.82
C MET A 1 -37.73 -65.98 29.64
N LYS A 2 -36.48 -65.51 29.30
CA LYS A 2 -35.82 -64.36 29.92
C LYS A 2 -35.60 -63.37 28.84
N THR A 3 -36.31 -62.24 28.88
CA THR A 3 -36.20 -61.11 27.94
C THR A 3 -35.06 -60.16 28.40
N HIS A 4 -34.03 -60.03 27.56
CA HIS A 4 -32.98 -59.06 27.79
C HIS A 4 -33.36 -57.73 27.11
N PHE A 5 -33.53 -56.67 27.92
CA PHE A 5 -33.61 -55.28 27.41
C PHE A 5 -32.20 -54.73 27.22
N ALA A 6 -31.83 -54.49 25.98
CA ALA A 6 -30.62 -53.75 25.62
C ALA A 6 -30.89 -52.26 25.77
N LYS A 7 -30.16 -51.57 26.66
CA LYS A 7 -30.16 -50.12 26.78
C LYS A 7 -29.17 -49.55 25.75
N ALA A 8 -29.68 -48.88 24.71
CA ALA A 8 -28.87 -48.11 23.77
C ALA A 8 -28.50 -46.79 24.43
N ALA A 9 -27.22 -46.56 24.69
CA ALA A 9 -26.68 -45.28 25.13
C ALA A 9 -26.42 -44.39 23.89
N ILE A 10 -27.22 -43.33 23.74
CA ILE A 10 -27.00 -42.31 22.69
C ILE A 10 -25.91 -41.35 23.24
N MET A 11 -24.73 -41.45 22.65
CA MET A 11 -23.61 -40.55 22.91
C MET A 11 -23.80 -39.29 22.06
N LEU A 12 -24.24 -38.20 22.66
CA LEU A 12 -24.38 -36.89 22.00
C LEU A 12 -23.00 -36.27 21.90
N LEU A 13 -22.38 -36.35 20.71
CA LEU A 13 -21.14 -35.64 20.37
C LEU A 13 -21.46 -34.17 20.17
N LEU A 14 -21.22 -33.33 21.18
CA LEU A 14 -21.17 -31.87 21.02
C LEU A 14 -19.89 -31.51 20.24
N SER A 15 -20.05 -31.24 18.98
CA SER A 15 -19.01 -30.60 18.18
C SER A 15 -18.90 -29.10 18.61
N LEU A 16 -17.96 -28.78 19.49
CA LEU A 16 -17.55 -27.38 19.69
C LEU A 16 -16.86 -26.90 18.42
N SER A 17 -17.59 -26.15 17.60
CA SER A 17 -16.99 -25.34 16.55
C SER A 17 -16.20 -24.21 17.22
N LEU A 18 -14.88 -24.35 17.26
CA LEU A 18 -13.97 -23.26 17.62
C LEU A 18 -14.06 -22.22 16.52
N GLN A 19 -14.98 -21.26 16.64
CA GLN A 19 -14.93 -20.04 15.82
C GLN A 19 -13.68 -19.28 16.26
N ALA A 20 -12.64 -19.33 15.43
CA ALA A 20 -11.50 -18.45 15.57
C ALA A 20 -12.04 -17.01 15.61
N GLN A 21 -11.99 -16.35 16.77
CA GLN A 21 -12.28 -14.92 16.86
C GLN A 21 -11.33 -14.22 15.91
N LYS A 22 -11.87 -13.66 14.83
CA LYS A 22 -11.14 -12.74 13.95
C LYS A 22 -10.65 -11.59 14.85
N THR A 23 -9.38 -11.59 15.21
CA THR A 23 -8.78 -10.47 15.94
C THR A 23 -8.92 -9.24 15.08
N THR A 24 -9.82 -8.35 15.46
CA THR A 24 -10.06 -7.10 14.72
C THR A 24 -8.85 -6.18 14.90
N CYS A 25 -8.26 -5.75 13.80
CA CYS A 25 -7.15 -4.80 13.82
C CYS A 25 -7.66 -3.38 14.17
N PRO A 26 -7.21 -2.77 15.29
CA PRO A 26 -7.69 -1.46 15.68
C PRO A 26 -7.46 -0.36 14.63
N ALA A 27 -6.34 -0.43 13.91
CA ALA A 27 -6.04 0.51 12.84
C ALA A 27 -7.05 0.40 11.68
N GLU A 28 -7.38 -0.83 11.25
CA GLU A 28 -8.38 -1.06 10.19
C GLU A 28 -9.77 -0.58 10.63
N LEU A 29 -10.18 -0.88 11.87
CA LEU A 29 -11.44 -0.39 12.42
C LEU A 29 -11.50 1.15 12.46
N SER A 30 -10.39 1.81 12.83
CA SER A 30 -10.31 3.26 12.83
C SER A 30 -10.47 3.85 11.42
N MET A 31 -9.81 3.25 10.42
CA MET A 31 -9.92 3.65 9.02
C MET A 31 -11.36 3.47 8.49
N GLN A 32 -11.98 2.33 8.78
CA GLN A 32 -13.38 2.06 8.41
C GLN A 32 -14.35 3.06 9.05
N LYS A 33 -14.18 3.36 10.35
CA LYS A 33 -15.01 4.38 11.04
C LYS A 33 -14.85 5.78 10.45
N GLN A 34 -13.69 6.10 9.90
CA GLN A 34 -13.46 7.35 9.15
C GLN A 34 -13.96 7.31 7.71
N GLY A 35 -14.61 6.22 7.27
CA GLY A 35 -15.19 6.08 5.94
C GLY A 35 -14.20 5.70 4.84
N LEU A 36 -12.97 5.32 5.18
CA LEU A 36 -12.01 4.79 4.20
C LEU A 36 -12.52 3.46 3.65
N GLN A 37 -12.25 3.24 2.36
CA GLN A 37 -12.63 2.01 1.66
C GLN A 37 -11.44 1.06 1.54
N GLU A 38 -11.68 -0.22 1.73
CA GLU A 38 -10.71 -1.28 1.47
C GLU A 38 -10.50 -1.40 -0.05
N VAL A 39 -9.22 -1.40 -0.47
CA VAL A 39 -8.83 -1.22 -1.87
C VAL A 39 -9.21 -2.41 -2.73
N THR A 40 -8.97 -3.65 -2.30
CA THR A 40 -9.24 -4.83 -3.13
C THR A 40 -10.73 -5.09 -3.30
N ALA A 41 -11.53 -4.75 -2.29
CA ALA A 41 -12.98 -4.82 -2.38
C ALA A 41 -13.56 -3.74 -3.31
N ALA A 42 -12.93 -2.54 -3.36
CA ALA A 42 -13.46 -1.39 -4.09
C ALA A 42 -12.94 -1.25 -5.53
N VAL A 43 -11.76 -1.80 -5.83
CA VAL A 43 -11.08 -1.67 -7.13
C VAL A 43 -10.73 -3.05 -7.69
N PRO A 44 -11.61 -3.66 -8.50
CA PRO A 44 -11.30 -4.92 -9.16
C PRO A 44 -10.00 -4.84 -9.98
N GLY A 45 -9.19 -5.89 -9.93
CA GLY A 45 -7.95 -5.99 -10.67
C GLY A 45 -6.73 -5.35 -10.00
N VAL A 46 -6.89 -4.59 -8.91
CA VAL A 46 -5.75 -4.11 -8.11
C VAL A 46 -5.26 -5.22 -7.19
N LEU A 47 -3.94 -5.36 -7.10
CA LEU A 47 -3.26 -6.25 -6.16
C LEU A 47 -2.72 -5.45 -4.97
N VAL A 48 -2.56 -6.11 -3.81
CA VAL A 48 -2.03 -5.48 -2.59
C VAL A 48 -0.96 -6.37 -1.98
N GLU A 49 0.20 -5.77 -1.71
CA GLU A 49 1.31 -6.37 -0.97
C GLU A 49 1.90 -5.29 -0.04
N LEU A 50 1.23 -5.01 1.08
CA LEU A 50 1.69 -3.97 2.02
C LEU A 50 3.08 -4.30 2.53
N LYS A 51 4.09 -3.59 2.06
CA LYS A 51 5.50 -3.83 2.40
C LYS A 51 5.77 -3.63 3.88
N TYR A 52 5.12 -2.66 4.52
CA TYR A 52 5.25 -2.44 5.97
C TYR A 52 4.52 -3.48 6.83
N ALA A 53 3.67 -4.33 6.23
CA ALA A 53 3.10 -5.50 6.91
C ALA A 53 4.01 -6.74 6.85
N THR A 54 5.16 -6.64 6.21
CA THR A 54 6.19 -7.70 6.07
C THR A 54 7.55 -7.18 6.52
N ALA A 55 8.61 -7.98 6.35
CA ALA A 55 10.00 -7.54 6.54
C ALA A 55 10.64 -6.97 5.26
N ASP A 56 9.92 -6.97 4.11
CA ASP A 56 10.42 -6.45 2.82
C ASP A 56 10.22 -4.94 2.71
N ASN A 57 10.88 -4.19 3.59
CA ASN A 57 10.91 -2.73 3.65
C ASN A 57 12.24 -2.26 4.27
N PHE A 58 12.51 -0.96 4.32
CA PHE A 58 13.78 -0.45 4.84
C PHE A 58 13.99 -0.67 6.35
N MET A 59 12.91 -0.97 7.10
CA MET A 59 12.99 -1.30 8.53
C MET A 59 13.40 -2.74 8.79
N GLY A 60 13.28 -3.65 7.79
CA GLY A 60 13.54 -5.08 7.91
C GLY A 60 12.60 -5.83 8.86
N LYS A 61 11.43 -5.27 9.17
CA LYS A 61 10.45 -5.87 10.10
C LYS A 61 9.01 -5.51 9.73
N ASN A 62 8.05 -6.27 10.26
CA ASN A 62 6.65 -5.89 10.20
C ASN A 62 6.37 -4.67 11.10
N VAL A 63 6.14 -3.51 10.48
CA VAL A 63 5.82 -2.23 11.15
C VAL A 63 4.32 -2.13 11.42
N TYR A 64 3.50 -2.65 10.51
CA TYR A 64 2.05 -2.50 10.54
C TYR A 64 1.33 -3.42 11.53
N GLY A 65 2.01 -4.46 12.01
CA GLY A 65 1.41 -5.42 12.95
C GLY A 65 0.22 -6.14 12.32
N CYS A 66 -0.98 -5.87 12.83
CA CYS A 66 -2.22 -6.47 12.34
C CYS A 66 -2.83 -5.81 11.11
N LEU A 67 -2.36 -4.62 10.69
CA LEU A 67 -2.85 -3.92 9.49
C LEU A 67 -2.35 -4.65 8.23
N THR A 68 -3.24 -5.39 7.59
CA THR A 68 -2.94 -6.24 6.44
C THR A 68 -3.72 -5.87 5.17
N HIS A 69 -4.73 -5.01 5.28
CA HIS A 69 -5.52 -4.52 4.16
C HIS A 69 -5.20 -3.06 3.86
N ALA A 70 -5.18 -2.72 2.57
CA ALA A 70 -4.98 -1.35 2.11
C ALA A 70 -6.29 -0.57 2.15
N TYR A 71 -6.28 0.60 2.79
CA TYR A 71 -7.44 1.50 2.87
C TYR A 71 -7.11 2.85 2.25
N LEU A 72 -8.08 3.47 1.62
CA LEU A 72 -7.97 4.81 1.03
C LEU A 72 -9.27 5.60 1.21
N GLN A 73 -9.19 6.94 1.14
CA GLN A 73 -10.36 7.80 1.03
C GLN A 73 -11.16 7.45 -0.22
N LYS A 74 -12.48 7.56 -0.14
CA LYS A 74 -13.41 7.21 -1.24
C LYS A 74 -13.03 7.88 -2.57
N GLU A 75 -12.68 9.16 -2.53
CA GLU A 75 -12.28 9.90 -3.73
C GLU A 75 -10.92 9.43 -4.28
N THR A 76 -10.01 8.98 -3.41
CA THR A 76 -8.73 8.37 -3.82
C THR A 76 -8.97 7.02 -4.49
N VAL A 77 -9.89 6.21 -3.96
CA VAL A 77 -10.33 4.93 -4.56
C VAL A 77 -10.91 5.14 -5.96
N VAL A 78 -11.76 6.14 -6.16
CA VAL A 78 -12.31 6.47 -7.50
C VAL A 78 -11.21 6.77 -8.50
N LYS A 79 -10.19 7.54 -8.11
CA LYS A 79 -9.03 7.80 -8.95
C LYS A 79 -8.21 6.53 -9.21
N LEU A 80 -7.99 5.69 -8.19
CA LEU A 80 -7.23 4.45 -8.32
C LEU A 80 -7.91 3.47 -9.30
N LYS A 81 -9.24 3.35 -9.22
CA LYS A 81 -10.03 2.56 -10.17
C LYS A 81 -9.83 3.03 -11.60
N LYS A 82 -9.90 4.35 -11.83
CA LYS A 82 -9.62 4.92 -13.16
C LYS A 82 -8.19 4.64 -13.63
N ALA A 83 -7.20 4.68 -12.73
CA ALA A 83 -5.81 4.36 -13.06
C ALA A 83 -5.67 2.89 -13.50
N GLN A 84 -6.31 1.95 -12.79
CA GLN A 84 -6.32 0.55 -13.16
C GLN A 84 -7.00 0.32 -14.51
N GLU A 85 -8.15 0.97 -14.77
CA GLU A 85 -8.85 0.89 -16.06
C GLU A 85 -7.99 1.40 -17.23
N VAL A 86 -7.25 2.49 -17.02
CA VAL A 86 -6.32 3.04 -18.03
C VAL A 86 -5.15 2.09 -18.27
N LEU A 87 -4.60 1.49 -17.19
CA LEU A 87 -3.52 0.51 -17.29
C LEU A 87 -3.98 -0.72 -18.07
N GLU A 88 -5.10 -1.33 -17.67
CA GLU A 88 -5.67 -2.52 -18.28
C GLU A 88 -5.99 -2.34 -19.77
N LYS A 89 -6.53 -1.16 -20.14
CA LYS A 89 -6.81 -0.82 -21.53
C LYS A 89 -5.54 -0.73 -22.39
N ALA A 90 -4.45 -0.20 -21.83
CA ALA A 90 -3.18 -0.01 -22.55
C ALA A 90 -2.31 -1.28 -22.53
N HIS A 91 -2.43 -2.09 -21.51
CA HIS A 91 -1.64 -3.29 -21.23
C HIS A 91 -2.56 -4.37 -20.64
N PRO A 92 -3.33 -5.11 -21.47
CA PRO A 92 -4.25 -6.14 -20.99
C PRO A 92 -3.55 -7.16 -20.09
N GLY A 93 -4.18 -7.46 -18.95
CA GLY A 93 -3.64 -8.37 -17.94
C GLY A 93 -2.65 -7.72 -16.96
N TYR A 94 -2.30 -6.43 -17.10
CA TYR A 94 -1.45 -5.77 -16.12
C TYR A 94 -2.27 -5.21 -14.95
N HIS A 95 -1.67 -5.21 -13.78
CA HIS A 95 -2.27 -4.82 -12.52
C HIS A 95 -1.48 -3.71 -11.83
N LEU A 96 -2.16 -2.76 -11.20
CA LEU A 96 -1.53 -1.94 -10.17
C LEU A 96 -1.33 -2.80 -8.92
N LEU A 97 -0.12 -2.79 -8.34
CA LEU A 97 0.23 -3.52 -7.13
C LEU A 97 0.61 -2.52 -6.04
N ILE A 98 -0.23 -2.42 -5.02
CA ILE A 98 -0.10 -1.45 -3.92
C ILE A 98 0.92 -1.97 -2.90
N TYR A 99 1.91 -1.13 -2.57
CA TYR A 99 2.93 -1.36 -1.55
C TYR A 99 2.63 -0.62 -0.24
N ASP A 100 1.97 0.56 -0.32
CA ASP A 100 1.47 1.31 0.82
C ASP A 100 0.27 2.18 0.44
N ALA A 101 -0.61 2.45 1.43
CA ALA A 101 -1.83 3.24 1.24
C ALA A 101 -2.07 4.16 2.45
N ALA A 102 -3.20 4.06 3.13
CA ALA A 102 -3.44 4.77 4.38
C ALA A 102 -2.47 4.30 5.46
N ARG A 103 -1.68 5.22 5.98
CA ARG A 103 -0.65 4.96 7.01
C ARG A 103 -1.05 5.64 8.31
N PRO A 104 -1.22 4.91 9.43
CA PRO A 104 -1.42 5.53 10.74
C PRO A 104 -0.30 6.49 11.10
N LEU A 105 -0.62 7.61 11.74
CA LEU A 105 0.37 8.59 12.18
C LEU A 105 1.37 7.97 13.17
N SER A 106 0.91 7.07 14.02
CA SER A 106 1.78 6.31 14.92
C SER A 106 2.87 5.53 14.16
N LYS A 107 2.54 4.98 12.98
CA LYS A 107 3.50 4.28 12.11
C LYS A 107 4.42 5.24 11.37
N GLN A 108 3.93 6.41 10.98
CA GLN A 108 4.78 7.48 10.43
C GLN A 108 5.87 7.89 11.43
N TRP A 109 5.54 8.01 12.72
CA TRP A 109 6.52 8.27 13.78
C TRP A 109 7.53 7.14 13.92
N GLU A 110 7.09 5.87 13.83
CA GLU A 110 7.99 4.72 13.91
C GLU A 110 9.02 4.74 12.77
N LEU A 111 8.58 4.98 11.51
CA LEU A 111 9.46 5.12 10.35
C LEU A 111 10.46 6.28 10.53
N TRP A 112 9.97 7.45 10.92
CA TRP A 112 10.80 8.64 11.13
C TRP A 112 11.87 8.45 12.19
N ASN A 113 11.52 7.83 13.31
CA ASN A 113 12.42 7.64 14.46
C ASN A 113 13.50 6.58 14.21
N THR A 114 13.34 5.74 13.20
CA THR A 114 14.37 4.75 12.81
C THR A 114 15.55 5.39 12.07
N LEU A 115 15.32 6.53 11.41
CA LEU A 115 16.32 7.19 10.57
C LEU A 115 17.22 8.16 11.35
N THR A 116 17.60 7.82 12.58
CA THR A 116 18.39 8.71 13.47
C THR A 116 19.78 9.03 12.97
N GLN A 117 20.33 8.22 12.05
CA GLN A 117 21.62 8.45 11.38
C GLN A 117 21.60 9.65 10.42
N TYR A 118 20.42 10.16 10.06
CA TYR A 118 20.26 11.34 9.20
C TYR A 118 19.77 12.54 10.01
N THR A 119 20.18 13.77 9.60
CA THR A 119 19.59 15.01 10.13
C THR A 119 18.08 15.09 9.77
N PRO A 120 17.25 15.86 10.49
CA PRO A 120 15.84 16.02 10.16
C PRO A 120 15.58 16.47 8.71
N GLU A 121 16.43 17.36 8.18
CA GLU A 121 16.34 17.84 6.80
C GLU A 121 16.55 16.69 5.81
N LYS A 122 17.55 15.84 6.06
CA LYS A 122 17.85 14.68 5.21
C LYS A 122 16.78 13.60 5.33
N ARG A 123 16.21 13.38 6.54
CA ARG A 123 15.11 12.41 6.73
C ARG A 123 13.90 12.74 5.86
N ARG A 124 13.56 14.06 5.71
CA ARG A 124 12.43 14.51 4.89
C ARG A 124 12.53 14.09 3.43
N THR A 125 13.73 13.77 2.95
CA THR A 125 13.93 13.24 1.60
C THR A 125 13.43 11.79 1.46
N TYR A 126 13.37 11.05 2.58
CA TYR A 126 13.03 9.62 2.61
C TYR A 126 11.69 9.33 3.30
N VAL A 127 11.38 10.08 4.35
CA VAL A 127 10.17 9.92 5.15
C VAL A 127 9.65 11.29 5.52
N ALA A 128 8.40 11.60 5.22
CA ALA A 128 7.78 12.86 5.57
C ALA A 128 7.81 13.08 7.09
N ASP A 129 8.06 14.33 7.52
CA ASP A 129 8.06 14.70 8.93
C ASP A 129 6.67 14.45 9.53
N PRO A 130 6.55 13.61 10.58
CA PRO A 130 5.25 13.32 11.20
C PRO A 130 4.54 14.54 11.78
N LYS A 131 5.28 15.59 12.15
CA LYS A 131 4.72 16.87 12.62
C LYS A 131 3.94 17.61 11.52
N GLU A 132 4.36 17.42 10.27
CA GLU A 132 3.71 18.02 9.10
C GLU A 132 2.69 17.08 8.46
N HIS A 133 2.67 15.83 8.86
CA HIS A 133 1.92 14.70 8.34
C HIS A 133 2.29 14.33 6.89
N SER A 134 2.34 13.05 6.61
CA SER A 134 2.38 12.51 5.25
C SER A 134 0.98 12.55 4.64
N ILE A 135 0.88 12.62 3.30
CA ILE A 135 -0.42 12.48 2.61
C ILE A 135 -1.00 11.08 2.79
N HIS A 136 -0.17 10.06 3.05
CA HIS A 136 -0.60 8.73 3.49
C HIS A 136 -1.39 8.76 4.81
N ASN A 137 -1.05 9.68 5.74
CA ASN A 137 -1.77 9.81 7.01
C ASN A 137 -3.21 10.33 6.86
N TYR A 138 -3.56 10.79 5.66
CA TYR A 138 -4.92 11.19 5.28
C TYR A 138 -5.63 10.16 4.38
N GLY A 139 -5.00 9.00 4.10
CA GLY A 139 -5.52 8.01 3.14
C GLY A 139 -5.61 8.55 1.70
N SER A 140 -4.76 9.52 1.34
CA SER A 140 -4.82 10.25 0.07
C SER A 140 -3.54 10.14 -0.76
N ALA A 141 -2.65 9.21 -0.44
CA ALA A 141 -1.49 8.83 -1.23
C ALA A 141 -1.38 7.32 -1.34
N VAL A 142 -0.70 6.86 -2.38
CA VAL A 142 -0.39 5.45 -2.60
C VAL A 142 1.05 5.29 -3.03
N ASP A 143 1.72 4.24 -2.53
CA ASP A 143 2.97 3.72 -3.06
C ASP A 143 2.65 2.42 -3.80
N LEU A 144 3.07 2.31 -5.06
CA LEU A 144 2.68 1.19 -5.90
C LEU A 144 3.64 0.95 -7.06
N THR A 145 3.48 -0.21 -7.68
CA THR A 145 4.14 -0.59 -8.93
C THR A 145 3.12 -1.13 -9.93
N VAL A 146 3.61 -1.58 -11.08
CA VAL A 146 2.83 -2.38 -12.05
C VAL A 146 3.29 -3.83 -11.92
N ALA A 147 2.33 -4.75 -11.91
CA ALA A 147 2.56 -6.19 -12.03
C ALA A 147 2.05 -6.69 -13.38
N ASP A 148 2.68 -7.75 -13.91
CA ASP A 148 2.25 -8.45 -15.11
C ASP A 148 1.02 -9.34 -14.86
N GLU A 149 0.56 -10.06 -15.90
CA GLU A 149 -0.60 -10.97 -15.85
C GLU A 149 -0.45 -12.12 -14.84
N LYS A 150 0.76 -12.38 -14.35
CA LYS A 150 1.06 -13.38 -13.31
C LYS A 150 1.17 -12.77 -11.93
N GLY A 151 0.92 -11.46 -11.80
CA GLY A 151 1.07 -10.71 -10.55
C GLY A 151 2.52 -10.41 -10.17
N LYS A 152 3.49 -10.64 -11.07
CA LYS A 152 4.90 -10.36 -10.83
C LYS A 152 5.21 -8.88 -11.07
N PRO A 153 5.81 -8.15 -10.09
CA PRO A 153 6.20 -6.76 -10.28
C PRO A 153 7.14 -6.57 -11.46
N LEU A 154 6.90 -5.53 -12.25
CA LEU A 154 7.82 -5.12 -13.32
C LEU A 154 9.12 -4.57 -12.73
N GLU A 155 10.21 -4.74 -13.47
CA GLU A 155 11.53 -4.21 -13.10
C GLU A 155 11.51 -2.68 -13.18
N MET A 156 11.73 -2.01 -12.03
CA MET A 156 11.69 -0.55 -11.88
C MET A 156 13.07 0.09 -11.66
N GLY A 157 14.15 -0.70 -11.74
CA GLY A 157 15.54 -0.24 -11.57
C GLY A 157 15.97 -0.11 -10.12
N THR A 158 15.06 -0.03 -9.17
CA THR A 158 15.30 -0.12 -7.73
C THR A 158 14.18 -0.88 -7.03
N LYS A 159 14.47 -1.38 -5.84
CA LYS A 159 13.41 -1.83 -4.93
C LYS A 159 12.58 -0.64 -4.43
N TYR A 160 11.43 -0.94 -3.87
CA TYR A 160 10.67 -0.04 -3.01
C TYR A 160 11.54 0.43 -1.83
N ASP A 161 11.31 1.62 -1.32
CA ASP A 161 12.09 2.22 -0.22
C ASP A 161 13.61 2.38 -0.49
N PHE A 162 14.04 2.39 -1.74
CA PHE A 162 15.44 2.63 -2.07
C PHE A 162 15.83 4.10 -1.82
N PHE A 163 16.70 4.33 -0.85
CA PHE A 163 17.19 5.67 -0.47
C PHE A 163 18.36 6.10 -1.36
N GLY A 164 18.07 6.78 -2.46
CA GLY A 164 19.08 7.29 -3.35
C GLY A 164 18.57 7.75 -4.72
N GLU A 165 19.45 8.40 -5.47
CA GLU A 165 19.13 9.03 -6.76
C GLU A 165 18.50 8.08 -7.78
N MET A 166 18.82 6.79 -7.72
CA MET A 166 18.25 5.81 -8.65
C MET A 166 16.73 5.64 -8.47
N ALA A 167 16.16 6.06 -7.33
CA ALA A 167 14.72 6.09 -7.11
C ALA A 167 14.06 7.39 -7.64
N TYR A 168 14.84 8.43 -7.97
CA TYR A 168 14.33 9.77 -8.24
C TYR A 168 13.87 9.94 -9.69
N PRO A 169 12.57 10.16 -9.96
CA PRO A 169 12.05 10.45 -11.30
C PRO A 169 12.78 11.62 -12.00
N LYS A 170 13.17 12.65 -11.26
CA LYS A 170 13.88 13.80 -11.82
C LYS A 170 15.28 13.48 -12.36
N GLU A 171 15.88 12.36 -11.91
CA GLU A 171 17.24 11.94 -12.29
C GLU A 171 17.24 10.90 -13.43
N GLU A 172 16.07 10.41 -13.86
CA GLU A 172 15.95 9.30 -14.81
C GLU A 172 16.75 9.51 -16.10
N ALA A 173 16.64 10.69 -16.71
CA ALA A 173 17.34 11.00 -17.97
C ALA A 173 18.88 10.97 -17.80
N ARG A 174 19.39 11.53 -16.69
CA ARG A 174 20.82 11.53 -16.36
C ARG A 174 21.32 10.12 -16.07
N LEU A 175 20.56 9.35 -15.29
CA LEU A 175 20.92 7.98 -14.90
C LEU A 175 20.86 7.01 -16.08
N LEU A 176 19.90 7.18 -16.99
CA LEU A 176 19.81 6.42 -18.24
C LEU A 176 21.05 6.69 -19.11
N LYS A 177 21.40 7.97 -19.33
CA LYS A 177 22.60 8.36 -20.10
C LYS A 177 23.89 7.82 -19.49
N ALA A 178 23.94 7.71 -18.15
CA ALA A 178 25.10 7.16 -17.42
C ALA A 178 25.11 5.63 -17.35
N GLY A 179 24.14 4.91 -17.94
CA GLY A 179 24.01 3.47 -17.88
C GLY A 179 23.67 2.90 -16.48
N LYS A 180 23.22 3.76 -15.54
CA LYS A 180 22.86 3.35 -14.17
C LYS A 180 21.40 2.88 -14.02
N LEU A 181 20.52 3.32 -14.90
CA LEU A 181 19.16 2.78 -15.05
C LEU A 181 19.02 2.19 -16.45
N SER A 182 18.35 1.04 -16.54
CA SER A 182 18.06 0.40 -17.81
C SER A 182 16.94 1.12 -18.57
N PRO A 183 16.93 1.10 -19.93
CA PRO A 183 15.79 1.58 -20.71
C PRO A 183 14.48 0.91 -20.26
N LYS A 184 14.51 -0.40 -19.97
CA LYS A 184 13.35 -1.17 -19.52
C LYS A 184 12.77 -0.65 -18.22
N ALA A 185 13.61 -0.30 -17.23
CA ALA A 185 13.15 0.30 -15.98
C ALA A 185 12.45 1.64 -16.22
N ILE A 186 13.03 2.49 -17.10
CA ILE A 186 12.41 3.77 -17.47
C ILE A 186 11.06 3.55 -18.14
N ASP A 187 10.96 2.64 -19.11
CA ASP A 187 9.70 2.32 -19.80
C ASP A 187 8.63 1.84 -18.81
N ASN A 188 8.99 0.95 -17.87
CA ASN A 188 8.08 0.46 -16.85
C ASN A 188 7.58 1.57 -15.90
N ARG A 189 8.48 2.48 -15.47
CA ARG A 189 8.10 3.67 -14.69
C ARG A 189 7.19 4.62 -15.49
N LEU A 190 7.40 4.74 -16.80
CA LEU A 190 6.53 5.55 -17.66
C LEU A 190 5.14 4.94 -17.80
N ILE A 191 5.02 3.61 -17.91
CA ILE A 191 3.72 2.90 -17.88
C ILE A 191 2.96 3.26 -16.61
N LEU A 192 3.57 3.06 -15.43
CA LEU A 192 2.99 3.40 -14.13
C LEU A 192 2.57 4.88 -14.08
N ARG A 193 3.49 5.78 -14.38
CA ARG A 193 3.27 7.23 -14.31
C ARG A 193 2.17 7.69 -15.24
N LYS A 194 2.06 7.12 -16.44
CA LYS A 194 1.00 7.43 -17.41
C LYS A 194 -0.38 7.03 -16.87
N ALA A 195 -0.51 5.81 -16.34
CA ALA A 195 -1.77 5.36 -15.76
C ALA A 195 -2.21 6.26 -14.60
N MET A 196 -1.31 6.53 -13.65
CA MET A 196 -1.59 7.33 -12.47
C MET A 196 -1.94 8.79 -12.79
N LYS A 197 -1.14 9.45 -13.66
CA LYS A 197 -1.40 10.84 -14.10
C LYS A 197 -2.72 10.97 -14.86
N SER A 198 -3.08 10.00 -15.71
CA SER A 198 -4.35 9.99 -16.44
C SER A 198 -5.57 9.91 -15.53
N ALA A 199 -5.40 9.39 -14.31
CA ALA A 199 -6.43 9.35 -13.27
C ALA A 199 -6.40 10.56 -12.32
N GLY A 200 -5.48 11.51 -12.54
CA GLY A 200 -5.36 12.73 -11.73
C GLY A 200 -4.55 12.56 -10.45
N PHE A 201 -3.67 11.56 -10.39
CA PHE A 201 -2.64 11.49 -9.36
C PHE A 201 -1.41 12.35 -9.73
N MET A 202 -0.71 12.81 -8.72
CA MET A 202 0.49 13.63 -8.81
C MET A 202 1.70 12.83 -8.33
N PRO A 203 2.69 12.55 -9.21
CA PRO A 203 3.97 11.95 -8.80
C PRO A 203 4.80 12.98 -8.02
N ILE A 204 5.83 12.48 -7.33
CA ILE A 204 6.84 13.32 -6.68
C ILE A 204 8.23 13.12 -7.34
N GLU A 205 9.19 13.96 -6.97
CA GLU A 205 10.50 14.00 -7.63
C GLU A 205 11.52 12.98 -7.11
N TYR A 206 11.27 12.40 -5.91
CA TYR A 206 12.27 11.61 -5.18
C TYR A 206 11.91 10.14 -5.03
N GLU A 207 10.70 9.72 -5.48
CA GLU A 207 10.21 8.36 -5.34
C GLU A 207 9.39 7.99 -6.56
N TRP A 208 9.82 6.97 -7.33
CA TRP A 208 9.11 6.54 -8.54
C TRP A 208 7.78 5.86 -8.24
N TRP A 209 7.62 5.32 -7.02
CA TRP A 209 6.43 4.58 -6.58
C TRP A 209 5.34 5.45 -5.98
N HIS A 210 5.66 6.67 -5.50
CA HIS A 210 4.74 7.52 -4.73
C HIS A 210 3.86 8.43 -5.58
N PHE A 211 2.55 8.41 -5.28
CA PHE A 211 1.56 9.24 -5.97
C PHE A 211 0.54 9.82 -5.00
N ASN A 212 0.38 11.15 -5.02
CA ASN A 212 -0.60 11.87 -4.25
C ASN A 212 -1.91 12.01 -5.03
N ALA A 213 -3.06 11.67 -4.41
CA ALA A 213 -4.38 11.93 -5.00
C ALA A 213 -4.80 13.40 -4.88
N PHE A 214 -4.30 14.09 -3.85
CA PHE A 214 -4.57 15.50 -3.56
C PHE A 214 -3.29 16.20 -3.14
N SER A 215 -3.27 17.55 -3.30
CA SER A 215 -2.21 18.35 -2.69
C SER A 215 -2.29 18.27 -1.16
N ARG A 216 -1.16 18.54 -0.47
CA ARG A 216 -1.13 18.56 1.00
C ARG A 216 -2.18 19.50 1.59
N LYS A 217 -2.38 20.67 1.00
CA LYS A 217 -3.40 21.63 1.44
C LYS A 217 -4.79 21.01 1.38
N VAL A 218 -5.17 20.46 0.24
CA VAL A 218 -6.49 19.85 0.05
C VAL A 218 -6.68 18.63 0.95
N ALA A 219 -5.66 17.79 1.12
CA ALA A 219 -5.76 16.63 2.01
C ALA A 219 -6.03 17.05 3.47
N LYS A 220 -5.32 18.07 3.96
CA LYS A 220 -5.53 18.62 5.31
C LYS A 220 -6.91 19.26 5.52
N GLU A 221 -7.45 19.91 4.49
CA GLU A 221 -8.76 20.55 4.55
C GLU A 221 -9.92 19.56 4.50
N LYS A 222 -9.74 18.44 3.78
CA LYS A 222 -10.82 17.49 3.52
C LYS A 222 -10.88 16.31 4.47
N PHE A 223 -9.75 15.85 4.99
CA PHE A 223 -9.67 14.56 5.66
C PHE A 223 -9.02 14.67 7.04
N SER A 224 -9.49 13.84 7.96
CA SER A 224 -8.87 13.67 9.27
C SER A 224 -7.59 12.81 9.17
N VAL A 225 -6.64 13.10 10.05
CA VAL A 225 -5.45 12.25 10.22
C VAL A 225 -5.86 10.90 10.80
N ILE A 226 -5.31 9.84 10.25
CA ILE A 226 -5.46 8.48 10.77
C ILE A 226 -4.49 8.32 11.95
N PRO A 227 -4.96 8.04 13.19
CA PRO A 227 -4.15 8.02 14.40
C PRO A 227 -3.09 6.91 14.46
#